data_6506e2c64a8e7dd7a41d89802db0e255
#
_entry.id   6506e2c64a8e7dd7a41d89802db0e255
#
_cell.length_a   1.000
_cell.length_b   1.000
_cell.length_c   1.000
_cell.angle_alpha   90.00
_cell.angle_beta   90.00
_cell.angle_gamma   90.00
#
_symmetry.space_group_name_H-M   'P 1'
#
loop_
_entity.id
_entity.type
_entity.pdbx_description
1 polymer ?
#
loop_
_entity_poly.entity_id
_entity_poly.type
_entity_poly.pdbx_seq_one_letter_code
_entity_poly.pdbx_strand_id
1 'polypeptide(L)'
;IISASAYLNGDVMKNEETGRISYYTSKIEVVYTSLMMCENAPQEWQNVPAENIKRFQKSVRYKRADNKEVVLEKFKLTFQKQCLWNEVLKIEKSSDAQLGRSFEFSLPKEWNRQEQIEYTTDYIQKNFVDKGMCADWSIHDKGDGNPHVHLLVTMRPFNPDHSWGNKEVKDWEFVRDTDGNIVADESHPDWWQDKKNPDRHGIRIPVLD
;
A
#
# COMPACT_ATOMS: atom_id res chain seq x y z
N ILE A 1 4.46 11.02 1.57
CA ILE A 1 4.52 9.57 1.37
C ILE A 1 5.83 9.14 0.70
N ILE A 2 6.27 9.75 -0.41
CA ILE A 2 7.53 9.41 -1.12
C ILE A 2 8.73 9.44 -0.17
N SER A 3 8.86 10.51 0.63
CA SER A 3 9.96 10.65 1.58
C SER A 3 9.88 9.61 2.71
N ALA A 4 8.68 9.22 3.13
CA ALA A 4 8.47 8.17 4.13
C ALA A 4 8.91 6.80 3.60
N SER A 5 8.49 6.44 2.38
CA SER A 5 8.94 5.21 1.71
C SER A 5 10.46 5.20 1.51
N ALA A 6 11.05 6.29 1.01
CA ALA A 6 12.50 6.39 0.86
C ALA A 6 13.24 6.23 2.21
N TYR A 7 12.70 6.81 3.29
CA TYR A 7 13.28 6.71 4.64
C TYR A 7 13.25 5.30 5.18
N LEU A 8 12.09 4.63 5.13
CA LEU A 8 11.98 3.28 5.70
C LEU A 8 12.82 2.25 4.93
N ASN A 9 13.05 2.46 3.64
CA ASN A 9 13.81 1.54 2.79
C ASN A 9 15.31 1.88 2.66
N GLY A 10 15.76 3.01 3.21
CA GLY A 10 17.14 3.48 3.00
C GLY A 10 17.43 3.76 1.52
N ASP A 11 16.49 4.34 0.80
CA ASP A 11 16.51 4.51 -0.65
C ASP A 11 16.55 5.98 -1.10
N VAL A 12 16.63 6.16 -2.42
CA VAL A 12 16.49 7.45 -3.09
C VAL A 12 15.24 7.44 -3.96
N MET A 13 14.31 8.36 -3.72
CA MET A 13 13.06 8.44 -4.47
C MET A 13 12.74 9.88 -4.88
N LYS A 14 12.09 10.02 -6.03
CA LYS A 14 11.65 11.31 -6.57
C LYS A 14 10.13 11.43 -6.50
N ASN A 15 9.67 12.53 -5.93
CA ASN A 15 8.29 12.98 -6.10
C ASN A 15 8.18 13.60 -7.51
N GLU A 16 7.36 13.02 -8.37
CA GLU A 16 7.25 13.43 -9.78
C GLU A 16 6.53 14.76 -9.94
N GLU A 17 5.58 15.07 -9.06
CA GLU A 17 4.82 16.33 -9.08
C GLU A 17 5.70 17.52 -8.73
N THR A 18 6.46 17.42 -7.63
CA THR A 18 7.28 18.54 -7.12
C THR A 18 8.71 18.52 -7.61
N GLY A 19 9.15 17.42 -8.23
CA GLY A 19 10.55 17.20 -8.62
C GLY A 19 11.50 16.93 -7.44
N ARG A 20 11.02 16.98 -6.18
CA ARG A 20 11.84 16.79 -4.97
C ARG A 20 12.39 15.36 -4.91
N ILE A 21 13.67 15.23 -4.60
CA ILE A 21 14.35 13.96 -4.41
C ILE A 21 14.67 13.79 -2.92
N SER A 22 14.30 12.64 -2.35
CA SER A 22 14.59 12.23 -0.97
C SER A 22 15.73 11.20 -0.98
N TYR A 23 16.79 11.43 -0.19
CA TYR A 23 17.98 10.60 -0.12
C TYR A 23 18.14 10.04 1.29
N TYR A 24 18.07 8.72 1.44
CA TYR A 24 18.28 8.03 2.72
C TYR A 24 19.22 6.81 2.59
N THR A 25 20.08 6.81 1.57
CA THR A 25 20.94 5.67 1.21
C THR A 25 22.08 5.39 2.22
N SER A 26 22.25 6.23 3.23
CA SER A 26 23.23 6.03 4.31
C SER A 26 22.70 5.21 5.49
N LYS A 27 21.42 4.79 5.46
CA LYS A 27 20.82 3.97 6.52
C LYS A 27 21.33 2.53 6.45
N ILE A 28 22.26 2.20 7.33
CA ILE A 28 22.88 0.85 7.39
C ILE A 28 22.02 -0.16 8.15
N GLU A 29 21.07 0.31 8.96
CA GLU A 29 20.14 -0.51 9.73
C GLU A 29 19.07 -1.20 8.89
N VAL A 30 18.88 -0.81 7.64
CA VAL A 30 17.93 -1.47 6.72
C VAL A 30 18.58 -2.74 6.19
N VAL A 31 18.17 -3.87 6.73
CA VAL A 31 18.74 -5.20 6.43
C VAL A 31 17.93 -6.01 5.43
N TYR A 32 16.69 -5.62 5.20
CA TYR A 32 15.79 -6.21 4.20
C TYR A 32 14.74 -5.20 3.75
N THR A 33 14.34 -5.27 2.50
CA THR A 33 13.26 -4.44 1.95
C THR A 33 12.48 -5.19 0.88
N SER A 34 11.16 -4.98 0.82
CA SER A 34 10.27 -5.64 -0.13
C SER A 34 9.12 -4.72 -0.53
N LEU A 35 8.46 -5.09 -1.63
CA LEU A 35 7.20 -4.53 -2.08
C LEU A 35 6.29 -5.68 -2.48
N MET A 36 5.14 -5.77 -1.85
CA MET A 36 4.12 -6.76 -2.15
C MET A 36 2.94 -6.05 -2.81
N MET A 37 2.62 -6.46 -4.03
CA MET A 37 1.50 -5.92 -4.78
C MET A 37 0.24 -6.72 -4.48
N CYS A 38 -0.88 -6.02 -4.26
CA CYS A 38 -2.17 -6.67 -4.12
C CYS A 38 -2.73 -7.14 -5.47
N GLU A 39 -3.82 -7.89 -5.43
CA GLU A 39 -4.51 -8.37 -6.62
C GLU A 39 -4.86 -7.20 -7.57
N ASN A 40 -4.80 -7.45 -8.86
CA ASN A 40 -5.08 -6.49 -9.93
C ASN A 40 -4.16 -5.25 -9.97
N ALA A 41 -3.06 -5.21 -9.22
CA ALA A 41 -2.07 -4.15 -9.37
C ALA A 41 -1.50 -4.10 -10.81
N PRO A 42 -1.24 -2.91 -11.38
CA PRO A 42 -0.77 -2.76 -12.75
C PRO A 42 0.48 -3.60 -13.07
N GLN A 43 0.41 -4.38 -14.14
CA GLN A 43 1.49 -5.30 -14.55
C GLN A 43 2.78 -4.57 -14.95
N GLU A 44 2.68 -3.37 -15.49
CA GLU A 44 3.82 -2.54 -15.85
C GLU A 44 4.69 -2.15 -14.66
N TRP A 45 4.14 -2.12 -13.44
CA TRP A 45 4.92 -1.88 -12.24
C TRP A 45 5.69 -3.12 -11.78
N GLN A 46 5.22 -4.30 -12.15
CA GLN A 46 5.90 -5.57 -11.85
C GLN A 46 6.99 -5.88 -12.88
N ASN A 47 6.72 -5.59 -14.14
CA ASN A 47 7.58 -5.89 -15.28
C ASN A 47 8.29 -4.62 -15.81
N VAL A 48 9.16 -4.05 -14.99
CA VAL A 48 9.85 -2.80 -15.31
C VAL A 48 10.93 -2.99 -16.39
N PRO A 49 10.83 -2.33 -17.55
CA PRO A 49 11.87 -2.39 -18.58
C PRO A 49 13.21 -1.84 -18.07
N ALA A 50 14.32 -2.48 -18.45
CA ALA A 50 15.67 -2.09 -18.04
C ALA A 50 16.02 -0.62 -18.41
N GLU A 51 15.47 -0.11 -19.52
CA GLU A 51 15.63 1.28 -19.94
C GLU A 51 14.98 2.28 -18.97
N ASN A 52 13.83 1.94 -18.38
CA ASN A 52 13.17 2.76 -17.36
C ASN A 52 14.02 2.80 -16.09
N ILE A 53 14.61 1.68 -15.69
CA ILE A 53 15.52 1.62 -14.54
C ILE A 53 16.75 2.49 -14.79
N LYS A 54 17.37 2.42 -15.98
CA LYS A 54 18.52 3.28 -16.36
C LYS A 54 18.15 4.76 -16.37
N ARG A 55 16.96 5.10 -16.86
CA ARG A 55 16.45 6.50 -16.86
C ARG A 55 16.24 7.00 -15.43
N PHE A 56 15.67 6.17 -14.57
CA PHE A 56 15.50 6.44 -13.14
C PHE A 56 16.85 6.65 -12.44
N GLN A 57 17.83 5.76 -12.62
CA GLN A 57 19.17 5.90 -12.05
C GLN A 57 19.81 7.26 -12.40
N LYS A 58 19.68 7.68 -13.67
CA LYS A 58 20.17 9.01 -14.11
C LYS A 58 19.40 10.16 -13.43
N SER A 59 18.08 10.02 -13.27
CA SER A 59 17.22 11.07 -12.70
C SER A 59 17.51 11.36 -11.23
N VAL A 60 17.92 10.35 -10.48
CA VAL A 60 18.23 10.44 -9.04
C VAL A 60 19.72 10.65 -8.76
N ARG A 61 20.56 10.80 -9.79
CA ARG A 61 22.01 11.04 -9.70
C ARG A 61 22.75 10.06 -8.78
N TYR A 62 22.32 8.81 -8.76
CA TYR A 62 22.94 7.81 -7.90
C TYR A 62 24.38 7.52 -8.33
N LYS A 63 25.31 7.67 -7.40
CA LYS A 63 26.73 7.31 -7.60
C LYS A 63 26.97 5.89 -7.06
N ARG A 64 27.18 4.97 -7.98
CA ARG A 64 27.85 3.68 -7.99
C ARG A 64 27.91 2.83 -6.69
N ALA A 65 27.43 1.59 -6.79
CA ALA A 65 27.81 0.46 -5.95
C ALA A 65 28.62 -0.57 -6.78
N ASP A 66 29.54 -1.29 -6.15
CA ASP A 66 30.53 -2.14 -6.83
C ASP A 66 30.00 -3.48 -7.33
N ASN A 67 28.75 -3.83 -7.07
CA ASN A 67 28.10 -5.05 -7.56
C ASN A 67 26.90 -4.72 -8.47
N LYS A 68 27.08 -4.94 -9.80
CA LYS A 68 26.13 -4.50 -10.82
C LYS A 68 24.77 -5.19 -10.76
N GLU A 69 24.70 -6.49 -10.40
CA GLU A 69 23.41 -7.23 -10.39
C GLU A 69 22.56 -6.88 -9.18
N VAL A 70 23.13 -6.89 -7.99
CA VAL A 70 22.43 -6.51 -6.75
C VAL A 70 21.94 -5.06 -6.82
N VAL A 71 22.73 -4.18 -7.45
CA VAL A 71 22.35 -2.79 -7.68
C VAL A 71 21.15 -2.70 -8.62
N LEU A 72 21.11 -3.49 -9.68
CA LEU A 72 19.99 -3.46 -10.64
C LEU A 72 18.68 -3.89 -10.00
N GLU A 73 18.66 -4.96 -9.24
CA GLU A 73 17.47 -5.44 -8.54
C GLU A 73 17.00 -4.44 -7.46
N LYS A 74 17.92 -3.87 -6.69
CA LYS A 74 17.59 -2.82 -5.73
C LYS A 74 16.94 -1.62 -6.43
N PHE A 75 17.48 -1.17 -7.56
CA PHE A 75 16.92 -0.04 -8.31
C PHE A 75 15.58 -0.36 -8.95
N LYS A 76 15.36 -1.61 -9.39
CA LYS A 76 14.07 -2.07 -9.87
C LYS A 76 13.02 -1.96 -8.76
N LEU A 77 13.32 -2.49 -7.59
CA LEU A 77 12.43 -2.41 -6.43
C LEU A 77 12.15 -0.97 -6.01
N THR A 78 13.19 -0.13 -5.92
CA THR A 78 13.06 1.30 -5.59
C THR A 78 12.20 2.03 -6.62
N PHE A 79 12.38 1.73 -7.91
CA PHE A 79 11.56 2.30 -8.98
C PHE A 79 10.09 1.86 -8.87
N GLN A 80 9.83 0.60 -8.58
CA GLN A 80 8.47 0.08 -8.37
C GLN A 80 7.77 0.80 -7.21
N LYS A 81 8.46 0.96 -6.08
CA LYS A 81 7.97 1.72 -4.92
C LYS A 81 7.68 3.19 -5.27
N GLN A 82 8.60 3.81 -6.03
CA GLN A 82 8.40 5.18 -6.49
C GLN A 82 7.17 5.30 -7.39
N CYS A 83 6.96 4.38 -8.33
CA CYS A 83 5.76 4.35 -9.17
C CYS A 83 4.50 4.26 -8.32
N LEU A 84 4.41 3.27 -7.43
CA LEU A 84 3.27 3.08 -6.54
C LEU A 84 2.92 4.36 -5.77
N TRP A 85 3.89 4.94 -5.08
CA TRP A 85 3.63 6.10 -4.22
C TRP A 85 3.38 7.41 -4.97
N ASN A 86 3.91 7.58 -6.19
CA ASN A 86 3.54 8.69 -7.05
C ASN A 86 2.12 8.54 -7.60
N GLU A 87 1.67 7.31 -7.93
CA GLU A 87 0.28 7.07 -8.32
C GLU A 87 -0.70 7.31 -7.16
N VAL A 88 -0.34 6.94 -5.93
CA VAL A 88 -1.13 7.29 -4.74
C VAL A 88 -1.29 8.81 -4.63
N LEU A 89 -0.23 9.60 -4.83
CA LEU A 89 -0.32 11.07 -4.82
C LEU A 89 -1.25 11.61 -5.92
N LYS A 90 -1.26 10.98 -7.09
CA LYS A 90 -2.13 11.40 -8.20
C LYS A 90 -3.62 11.17 -7.94
N ILE A 91 -3.98 10.10 -7.21
CA ILE A 91 -5.38 9.77 -6.90
C ILE A 91 -5.87 10.48 -5.63
N GLU A 92 -5.00 10.71 -4.66
CA GLU A 92 -5.32 11.31 -3.36
C GLU A 92 -5.10 12.83 -3.40
N LYS A 93 -6.01 13.55 -4.05
CA LYS A 93 -5.84 14.99 -4.33
C LYS A 93 -6.31 15.92 -3.22
N SER A 94 -7.13 15.45 -2.26
CA SER A 94 -7.58 16.29 -1.15
C SER A 94 -6.40 16.63 -0.24
N SER A 95 -6.38 17.86 0.28
CA SER A 95 -5.32 18.34 1.20
C SER A 95 -5.25 17.54 2.50
N ASP A 96 -6.35 16.93 2.90
CA ASP A 96 -6.53 16.09 4.09
C ASP A 96 -6.54 14.59 3.77
N ALA A 97 -6.26 14.21 2.51
CA ALA A 97 -6.29 12.83 2.09
C ALA A 97 -5.26 11.98 2.85
N GLN A 98 -5.73 10.90 3.43
CA GLN A 98 -4.85 9.86 3.95
C GLN A 98 -4.18 9.12 2.77
N LEU A 99 -2.85 9.25 2.66
CA LEU A 99 -2.06 8.70 1.54
C LEU A 99 -1.67 7.24 1.74
N GLY A 100 -1.67 6.76 2.98
CA GLY A 100 -1.30 5.40 3.36
C GLY A 100 -1.37 5.24 4.87
N ARG A 101 -1.21 4.01 5.34
CA ARG A 101 -1.08 3.69 6.78
C ARG A 101 0.32 3.17 7.05
N SER A 102 0.93 3.66 8.12
CA SER A 102 2.23 3.21 8.59
C SER A 102 2.08 2.38 9.86
N PHE A 103 2.81 1.27 9.90
CA PHE A 103 2.88 0.39 11.05
C PHE A 103 4.34 0.13 11.39
N GLU A 104 4.62 -0.02 12.66
CA GLU A 104 5.92 -0.46 13.16
C GLU A 104 5.69 -1.52 14.23
N PHE A 105 6.41 -2.65 14.15
CA PHE A 105 6.32 -3.72 15.13
C PHE A 105 7.64 -4.47 15.26
N SER A 106 7.96 -4.86 16.49
CA SER A 106 9.17 -5.62 16.80
C SER A 106 9.07 -7.07 16.37
N LEU A 107 10.21 -7.65 15.99
CA LEU A 107 10.34 -9.07 15.70
C LEU A 107 11.04 -9.79 16.86
N PRO A 108 10.76 -11.07 17.10
CA PRO A 108 11.52 -11.87 18.04
C PRO A 108 13.00 -11.89 17.68
N LYS A 109 13.85 -11.52 18.62
CA LYS A 109 15.31 -11.49 18.44
C LYS A 109 15.91 -12.89 18.26
N GLU A 110 15.17 -13.93 18.68
CA GLU A 110 15.52 -15.33 18.55
C GLU A 110 15.40 -15.85 17.11
N TRP A 111 14.62 -15.16 16.28
CA TRP A 111 14.45 -15.53 14.88
C TRP A 111 15.69 -15.18 14.07
N ASN A 112 16.16 -16.11 13.26
CA ASN A 112 17.16 -15.79 12.25
C ASN A 112 16.56 -14.91 11.13
N ARG A 113 17.40 -14.34 10.27
CA ARG A 113 16.96 -13.41 9.23
C ARG A 113 15.95 -14.04 8.26
N GLN A 114 16.10 -15.31 7.92
CA GLN A 114 15.17 -15.99 7.03
C GLN A 114 13.79 -16.16 7.68
N GLU A 115 13.73 -16.55 8.93
CA GLU A 115 12.50 -16.63 9.70
C GLU A 115 11.82 -15.27 9.84
N GLN A 116 12.58 -14.20 10.12
CA GLN A 116 12.06 -12.84 10.19
C GLN A 116 11.39 -12.43 8.86
N ILE A 117 12.01 -12.73 7.73
CA ILE A 117 11.47 -12.42 6.39
C ILE A 117 10.23 -13.25 6.12
N GLU A 118 10.28 -14.55 6.33
CA GLU A 118 9.20 -15.50 5.99
C GLU A 118 7.94 -15.20 6.79
N TYR A 119 8.03 -15.14 8.11
CA TYR A 119 6.86 -14.89 8.97
C TYR A 119 6.30 -13.48 8.79
N THR A 120 7.15 -12.48 8.56
CA THR A 120 6.68 -11.13 8.26
C THR A 120 5.97 -11.08 6.91
N THR A 121 6.51 -11.75 5.89
CA THR A 121 5.87 -11.83 4.56
C THR A 121 4.49 -12.48 4.66
N ASP A 122 4.38 -13.62 5.34
CA ASP A 122 3.11 -14.34 5.55
C ASP A 122 2.10 -13.47 6.33
N TYR A 123 2.54 -12.80 7.37
CA TYR A 123 1.70 -11.87 8.14
C TYR A 123 1.18 -10.72 7.29
N ILE A 124 2.05 -10.06 6.52
CA ILE A 124 1.68 -8.94 5.65
C ILE A 124 0.76 -9.41 4.52
N GLN A 125 1.04 -10.58 3.92
CA GLN A 125 0.19 -11.16 2.89
C GLN A 125 -1.24 -11.31 3.37
N LYS A 126 -1.45 -12.02 4.49
CA LYS A 126 -2.78 -12.35 5.02
C LYS A 126 -3.55 -11.14 5.56
N ASN A 127 -2.85 -10.20 6.18
CA ASN A 127 -3.51 -9.11 6.90
C ASN A 127 -3.69 -7.83 6.07
N PHE A 128 -2.92 -7.66 4.99
CA PHE A 128 -2.95 -6.45 4.16
C PHE A 128 -3.10 -6.76 2.68
N VAL A 129 -2.24 -7.60 2.10
CA VAL A 129 -2.21 -7.80 0.65
C VAL A 129 -3.45 -8.54 0.15
N ASP A 130 -3.88 -9.61 0.83
CA ASP A 130 -5.11 -10.36 0.53
C ASP A 130 -6.37 -9.52 0.75
N LYS A 131 -6.26 -8.41 1.46
CA LYS A 131 -7.34 -7.43 1.66
C LYS A 131 -7.28 -6.25 0.68
N GLY A 132 -6.45 -6.35 -0.34
CA GLY A 132 -6.35 -5.40 -1.44
C GLY A 132 -5.39 -4.23 -1.23
N MET A 133 -4.53 -4.26 -0.19
CA MET A 133 -3.54 -3.22 0.04
C MET A 133 -2.18 -3.63 -0.53
N CYS A 134 -1.52 -2.75 -1.29
CA CYS A 134 -0.11 -2.93 -1.59
C CYS A 134 0.73 -2.57 -0.36
N ALA A 135 1.78 -3.34 -0.09
CA ALA A 135 2.61 -3.23 1.10
C ALA A 135 4.07 -2.98 0.75
N ASP A 136 4.59 -1.83 1.16
CA ASP A 136 6.00 -1.44 1.09
C ASP A 136 6.59 -1.57 2.48
N TRP A 137 7.55 -2.48 2.67
CA TRP A 137 8.04 -2.77 4.00
C TRP A 137 9.53 -3.08 4.04
N SER A 138 10.12 -2.94 5.21
CA SER A 138 11.53 -3.21 5.48
C SER A 138 11.74 -3.75 6.88
N ILE A 139 12.84 -4.49 7.08
CA ILE A 139 13.34 -4.86 8.40
C ILE A 139 14.52 -3.96 8.72
N HIS A 140 14.45 -3.32 9.87
CA HIS A 140 15.55 -2.58 10.48
C HIS A 140 16.16 -3.39 11.63
N ASP A 141 17.49 -3.42 11.66
CA ASP A 141 18.24 -4.12 12.70
C ASP A 141 19.59 -3.43 12.88
N LYS A 142 19.81 -2.84 14.04
CA LYS A 142 21.08 -2.20 14.42
C LYS A 142 22.05 -3.15 15.10
N GLY A 143 21.66 -4.41 15.30
CA GLY A 143 22.41 -5.37 16.10
C GLY A 143 22.29 -5.15 17.62
N ASP A 144 21.32 -4.35 18.05
CA ASP A 144 21.03 -4.02 19.44
C ASP A 144 20.01 -4.96 20.11
N GLY A 145 19.60 -6.02 19.38
CA GLY A 145 18.64 -7.01 19.86
C GLY A 145 17.16 -6.58 19.70
N ASN A 146 16.90 -5.53 18.93
CA ASN A 146 15.54 -5.07 18.62
C ASN A 146 15.29 -4.99 17.09
N PRO A 147 15.31 -6.13 16.36
CA PRO A 147 14.88 -6.13 14.98
C PRO A 147 13.40 -5.76 14.88
N HIS A 148 13.04 -4.89 13.93
CA HIS A 148 11.68 -4.40 13.80
C HIS A 148 11.32 -4.13 12.33
N VAL A 149 10.02 -4.21 12.06
CA VAL A 149 9.45 -3.97 10.73
C VAL A 149 8.91 -2.56 10.67
N HIS A 150 9.23 -1.87 9.59
CA HIS A 150 8.50 -0.71 9.13
C HIS A 150 7.65 -1.11 7.92
N LEU A 151 6.36 -0.87 8.00
CA LEU A 151 5.37 -1.22 6.98
C LEU A 151 4.58 0.02 6.58
N LEU A 152 4.44 0.25 5.29
CA LEU A 152 3.61 1.29 4.70
C LEU A 152 2.66 0.63 3.70
N VAL A 153 1.34 0.81 3.87
CA VAL A 153 0.33 0.20 3.02
C VAL A 153 -0.56 1.24 2.35
N THR A 154 -1.05 0.90 1.14
CA THR A 154 -2.00 1.74 0.41
C THR A 154 -3.39 1.72 1.07
N MET A 155 -4.22 2.71 0.71
CA MET A 155 -5.58 2.85 1.25
C MET A 155 -6.65 2.26 0.32
N ARG A 156 -6.28 1.93 -0.91
CA ARG A 156 -7.21 1.49 -1.96
C ARG A 156 -6.76 0.17 -2.56
N PRO A 157 -7.69 -0.74 -2.86
CA PRO A 157 -7.44 -1.88 -3.73
C PRO A 157 -7.38 -1.44 -5.19
N PHE A 158 -7.06 -2.39 -6.08
CA PHE A 158 -7.25 -2.24 -7.52
C PHE A 158 -8.49 -2.99 -7.99
N ASN A 159 -9.22 -2.38 -8.92
CA ASN A 159 -10.30 -3.03 -9.65
C ASN A 159 -9.75 -4.04 -10.67
N PRO A 160 -10.57 -4.96 -11.21
CA PRO A 160 -10.14 -5.90 -12.26
C PRO A 160 -9.59 -5.25 -13.54
N ASP A 161 -9.94 -3.99 -13.82
CA ASP A 161 -9.42 -3.19 -14.93
C ASP A 161 -8.12 -2.44 -14.58
N HIS A 162 -7.49 -2.77 -13.45
CA HIS A 162 -6.28 -2.16 -12.90
C HIS A 162 -6.42 -0.69 -12.46
N SER A 163 -7.62 -0.13 -12.47
CA SER A 163 -7.88 1.18 -11.90
C SER A 163 -7.94 1.14 -10.37
N TRP A 164 -7.71 2.27 -9.71
CA TRP A 164 -7.86 2.36 -8.26
C TRP A 164 -9.32 2.19 -7.82
N GLY A 165 -9.54 1.31 -6.87
CA GLY A 165 -10.82 1.11 -6.20
C GLY A 165 -11.12 2.19 -5.16
N ASN A 166 -12.23 2.04 -4.45
CA ASN A 166 -12.64 2.95 -3.39
C ASN A 166 -11.90 2.66 -2.08
N LYS A 167 -11.65 3.70 -1.26
CA LYS A 167 -11.09 3.55 0.10
C LYS A 167 -12.03 2.81 1.05
N GLU A 168 -13.32 3.01 0.84
CA GLU A 168 -14.37 2.49 1.68
C GLU A 168 -15.41 1.81 0.80
N VAL A 169 -15.81 0.64 1.19
CA VAL A 169 -17.03 0.02 0.72
C VAL A 169 -18.07 0.30 1.79
N LYS A 170 -19.02 1.19 1.50
CA LYS A 170 -20.17 1.38 2.38
C LYS A 170 -21.09 0.18 2.21
N ASP A 171 -21.06 -0.69 3.18
CA ASP A 171 -22.03 -1.77 3.27
C ASP A 171 -23.29 -1.25 3.98
N TRP A 172 -24.44 -1.64 3.46
CA TRP A 172 -25.73 -1.18 3.92
C TRP A 172 -26.64 -2.37 4.11
N GLU A 173 -27.29 -2.44 5.26
CA GLU A 173 -28.38 -3.38 5.47
C GLU A 173 -29.71 -2.69 5.64
N PHE A 174 -30.78 -3.41 5.37
CA PHE A 174 -32.12 -2.91 5.60
C PHE A 174 -32.55 -3.17 7.04
N VAL A 175 -33.15 -2.15 7.66
CA VAL A 175 -33.81 -2.31 8.95
C VAL A 175 -34.92 -3.35 8.82
N ARG A 176 -34.99 -4.29 9.74
CA ARG A 176 -36.01 -5.33 9.80
C ARG A 176 -36.86 -5.17 11.04
N ASP A 177 -38.15 -5.49 10.90
CA ASP A 177 -39.08 -5.57 12.04
C ASP A 177 -38.85 -6.84 12.86
N THR A 178 -39.64 -7.03 13.92
CA THR A 178 -39.57 -8.20 14.80
C THR A 178 -39.88 -9.52 14.09
N ASP A 179 -40.54 -9.48 12.96
CA ASP A 179 -40.92 -10.65 12.14
C ASP A 179 -39.89 -10.88 11.01
N GLY A 180 -38.84 -10.05 10.93
CA GLY A 180 -37.75 -10.16 9.97
C GLY A 180 -38.05 -9.51 8.59
N ASN A 181 -39.16 -8.82 8.42
CA ASN A 181 -39.48 -8.13 7.18
C ASN A 181 -38.74 -6.80 7.09
N ILE A 182 -38.41 -6.38 5.86
CA ILE A 182 -37.81 -5.06 5.64
C ILE A 182 -38.80 -3.97 6.01
N VAL A 183 -38.38 -3.03 6.84
CA VAL A 183 -39.22 -1.86 7.19
C VAL A 183 -39.26 -0.91 6.00
N ALA A 184 -40.45 -0.69 5.49
CA ALA A 184 -40.73 0.20 4.36
C ALA A 184 -41.46 1.45 4.87
N ASP A 185 -40.73 2.54 5.03
CA ASP A 185 -41.26 3.86 5.38
C ASP A 185 -40.63 4.94 4.49
N GLU A 186 -41.37 5.35 3.46
CA GLU A 186 -40.91 6.34 2.48
C GLU A 186 -40.71 7.74 3.11
N SER A 187 -41.25 8.00 4.28
CA SER A 187 -41.07 9.28 5.00
C SER A 187 -39.79 9.32 5.83
N HIS A 188 -39.14 8.16 6.03
CA HIS A 188 -37.94 8.09 6.85
C HIS A 188 -36.72 8.74 6.15
N PRO A 189 -35.87 9.54 6.85
CA PRO A 189 -34.72 10.21 6.26
C PRO A 189 -33.73 9.27 5.54
N ASP A 190 -33.62 8.03 6.02
CA ASP A 190 -32.73 7.02 5.47
C ASP A 190 -33.43 6.05 4.51
N TRP A 191 -34.61 6.44 4.00
CA TRP A 191 -35.32 5.69 2.95
C TRP A 191 -34.49 5.60 1.69
N TRP A 192 -34.45 4.40 1.11
CA TRP A 192 -33.73 4.14 -0.11
C TRP A 192 -34.47 3.15 -1.00
N GLN A 193 -34.45 3.38 -2.31
CA GLN A 193 -34.98 2.48 -3.31
C GLN A 193 -33.99 2.34 -4.46
N ASP A 194 -33.80 1.12 -4.92
CA ASP A 194 -32.93 0.84 -6.07
C ASP A 194 -33.60 1.33 -7.36
N LYS A 195 -32.91 2.19 -8.11
CA LYS A 195 -33.42 2.75 -9.38
C LYS A 195 -33.58 1.70 -10.49
N LYS A 196 -32.81 0.59 -10.43
CA LYS A 196 -32.85 -0.49 -11.43
C LYS A 196 -33.74 -1.64 -11.01
N ASN A 197 -33.96 -1.81 -9.72
CA ASN A 197 -34.85 -2.81 -9.15
C ASN A 197 -35.71 -2.18 -8.04
N PRO A 198 -36.86 -1.58 -8.39
CA PRO A 198 -37.70 -0.86 -7.42
C PRO A 198 -38.23 -1.72 -6.27
N ASP A 199 -38.29 -3.03 -6.43
CA ASP A 199 -38.72 -3.96 -5.37
C ASP A 199 -37.69 -4.07 -4.24
N ARG A 200 -36.47 -3.61 -4.49
CA ARG A 200 -35.41 -3.51 -3.47
C ARG A 200 -35.45 -2.13 -2.84
N HIS A 201 -36.18 -2.00 -1.74
CA HIS A 201 -36.34 -0.74 -1.02
C HIS A 201 -36.47 -0.95 0.49
N GLY A 202 -36.30 0.11 1.27
CA GLY A 202 -36.42 0.09 2.71
C GLY A 202 -35.58 1.17 3.40
N ILE A 203 -35.66 1.26 4.74
CA ILE A 203 -34.79 2.08 5.54
C ILE A 203 -33.43 1.41 5.59
N ARG A 204 -32.36 2.11 5.18
CA ARG A 204 -30.98 1.60 5.20
C ARG A 204 -30.20 2.17 6.37
N ILE A 205 -29.45 1.31 7.02
CA ILE A 205 -28.46 1.69 8.02
C ILE A 205 -27.06 1.20 7.56
N PRO A 206 -25.99 1.98 7.83
CA PRO A 206 -24.65 1.51 7.55
C PRO A 206 -24.33 0.32 8.45
N VAL A 207 -23.71 -0.72 7.87
CA VAL A 207 -23.10 -1.79 8.66
C VAL A 207 -21.88 -1.20 9.35
N LEU A 208 -21.86 -1.24 10.66
CA LEU A 208 -20.71 -0.82 11.48
C LEU A 208 -19.90 -2.09 11.79
N ASP A 209 -18.66 -2.13 11.28
CA ASP A 209 -17.67 -3.16 11.63
C ASP A 209 -17.15 -2.98 13.07
#